data_5b5b7b26ac4276d997169d7bce2d2dc8
#
_entry.id   5b5b7b26ac4276d997169d7bce2d2dc8
#
_cell.length_a   1.000
_cell.length_b   1.000
_cell.length_c   1.000
_cell.angle_alpha   90.00
_cell.angle_beta   90.00
_cell.angle_gamma   90.00
#
_symmetry.space_group_name_H-M   'P 1'
#
loop_
_entity.id
_entity.type
_entity.pdbx_description
1 polymer ?
#
loop_
_entity_poly.entity_id
_entity_poly.type
_entity_poly.pdbx_seq_one_letter_code
_entity_poly.pdbx_strand_id
1 'polypeptide(L)'
;MHPSYVYFAVSSSEVVTSTLRDSWAWYVIRASGLVSLTLLVLLMISGIGHVTGWTYRLFSPVKAWSVHKAMAITLAVSIAIHMLGLLADHYVNFSLAQIFLPFLKNYSNGTSLFGLHLGLLAIPAGILAAYGAYVVIFSSLDTVGWISKHKRLWKWTHVISYAVMVLVVFHVLNSGTDFKESFWRLILLVTFIVLIIAVAVRILRMSLFSGKNKANKKN
;
A
#
# COMPACT_ATOMS: atom_id res chain seq x y z
N MET A 1 1.64 18.20 -61.46
CA MET A 1 0.54 17.89 -60.53
C MET A 1 1.12 17.83 -59.11
N HIS A 2 0.86 18.85 -58.31
CA HIS A 2 1.28 18.86 -56.91
C HIS A 2 0.28 18.06 -56.08
N PRO A 3 0.72 17.13 -55.20
CA PRO A 3 -0.18 16.46 -54.29
C PRO A 3 -0.66 17.47 -53.23
N SER A 4 -1.95 17.72 -53.20
CA SER A 4 -2.60 18.52 -52.17
C SER A 4 -2.55 17.74 -50.85
N TYR A 5 -1.69 18.18 -49.94
CA TYR A 5 -1.70 17.66 -48.58
C TYR A 5 -2.94 18.20 -47.87
N VAL A 6 -3.94 17.36 -47.72
CA VAL A 6 -5.11 17.65 -46.87
C VAL A 6 -4.67 17.51 -45.41
N TYR A 7 -4.32 18.65 -44.80
CA TYR A 7 -4.13 18.70 -43.34
C TYR A 7 -5.52 18.62 -42.69
N PHE A 8 -5.86 17.45 -42.15
CA PHE A 8 -6.98 17.36 -41.22
C PHE A 8 -6.55 18.11 -39.96
N ALA A 9 -7.10 19.29 -39.75
CA ALA A 9 -7.02 19.98 -38.46
C ALA A 9 -7.88 19.21 -37.46
N VAL A 10 -7.25 18.30 -36.72
CA VAL A 10 -7.90 17.62 -35.59
C VAL A 10 -8.19 18.69 -34.55
N SER A 11 -9.45 18.83 -34.14
CA SER A 11 -9.83 19.80 -33.12
C SER A 11 -9.13 19.48 -31.79
N SER A 12 -8.76 20.52 -31.05
CA SER A 12 -8.15 20.34 -29.73
C SER A 12 -8.99 19.47 -28.79
N SER A 13 -10.32 19.53 -28.93
CA SER A 13 -11.26 18.68 -28.17
C SER A 13 -11.19 17.20 -28.56
N GLU A 14 -11.00 16.89 -29.85
CA GLU A 14 -10.83 15.49 -30.30
C GLU A 14 -9.51 14.89 -29.85
N VAL A 15 -8.42 15.67 -29.85
CA VAL A 15 -7.11 15.23 -29.32
C VAL A 15 -7.22 14.97 -27.82
N VAL A 16 -7.84 15.86 -27.05
CA VAL A 16 -8.03 15.67 -25.60
C VAL A 16 -8.89 14.46 -25.29
N THR A 17 -9.99 14.26 -26.01
CA THR A 17 -10.88 13.10 -25.77
C THR A 17 -10.24 11.78 -26.15
N SER A 18 -9.47 11.71 -27.24
CA SER A 18 -8.73 10.50 -27.61
C SER A 18 -7.64 10.18 -26.59
N THR A 19 -6.86 11.18 -26.19
CA THR A 19 -5.82 11.00 -25.15
C THR A 19 -6.40 10.52 -23.83
N LEU A 20 -7.53 11.07 -23.38
CA LEU A 20 -8.19 10.62 -22.17
C LEU A 20 -8.76 9.20 -22.31
N ARG A 21 -9.32 8.85 -23.45
CA ARG A 21 -9.81 7.50 -23.74
C ARG A 21 -8.67 6.48 -23.66
N ASP A 22 -7.52 6.79 -24.20
CA ASP A 22 -6.38 5.86 -24.26
C ASP A 22 -5.58 5.79 -22.96
N SER A 23 -5.68 6.82 -22.10
CA SER A 23 -4.89 6.93 -20.85
C SER A 23 -5.71 6.71 -19.57
N TRP A 24 -7.02 6.49 -19.65
CA TRP A 24 -7.87 6.39 -18.44
C TRP A 24 -7.42 5.30 -17.47
N ALA A 25 -7.00 4.14 -17.99
CA ALA A 25 -6.54 3.03 -17.18
C ALA A 25 -5.31 3.42 -16.36
N TRP A 26 -4.36 4.12 -16.97
CA TRP A 26 -3.17 4.64 -16.30
C TRP A 26 -3.53 5.58 -15.14
N TYR A 27 -4.50 6.50 -15.34
CA TYR A 27 -4.97 7.39 -14.27
C TYR A 27 -5.64 6.63 -13.13
N VAL A 28 -6.46 5.62 -13.43
CA VAL A 28 -7.14 4.78 -12.43
C VAL A 28 -6.11 3.99 -11.61
N ILE A 29 -5.13 3.37 -12.25
CA ILE A 29 -4.06 2.62 -11.59
C ILE A 29 -3.28 3.54 -10.64
N ARG A 30 -2.89 4.72 -11.14
CA ARG A 30 -2.12 5.70 -10.38
C ARG A 30 -2.91 6.23 -9.19
N ALA A 31 -4.15 6.66 -9.41
CA ALA A 31 -5.01 7.18 -8.35
C ALA A 31 -5.30 6.13 -7.27
N SER A 32 -5.68 4.91 -7.67
CA SER A 32 -5.96 3.82 -6.71
C SER A 32 -4.69 3.38 -5.96
N GLY A 33 -3.52 3.40 -6.60
CA GLY A 33 -2.24 3.15 -5.94
C GLY A 33 -1.92 4.19 -4.86
N LEU A 34 -2.07 5.49 -5.18
CA LEU A 34 -1.86 6.59 -4.22
C LEU A 34 -2.87 6.56 -3.07
N VAL A 35 -4.14 6.26 -3.36
CA VAL A 35 -5.18 6.08 -2.33
C VAL A 35 -4.82 4.90 -1.42
N SER A 36 -4.38 3.78 -1.99
CA SER A 36 -3.97 2.60 -1.22
C SER A 36 -2.78 2.90 -0.31
N LEU A 37 -1.76 3.59 -0.82
CA LEU A 37 -0.60 4.01 -0.02
C LEU A 37 -1.03 4.93 1.13
N THR A 38 -1.85 5.93 0.85
CA THR A 38 -2.35 6.88 1.86
C THR A 38 -3.16 6.18 2.95
N LEU A 39 -4.09 5.30 2.55
CA LEU A 39 -4.89 4.52 3.49
C LEU A 39 -4.04 3.58 4.34
N LEU A 40 -3.01 2.95 3.76
CA LEU A 40 -2.09 2.11 4.51
C LEU A 40 -1.33 2.91 5.57
N VAL A 41 -0.81 4.10 5.23
CA VAL A 41 -0.15 5.00 6.19
C VAL A 41 -1.11 5.41 7.32
N LEU A 42 -2.33 5.81 7.00
CA LEU A 42 -3.35 6.19 7.98
C LEU A 42 -3.73 5.00 8.88
N LEU A 43 -3.84 3.80 8.33
CA LEU A 43 -4.10 2.56 9.09
C LEU A 43 -2.95 2.24 10.04
N MET A 44 -1.69 2.42 9.63
CA MET A 44 -0.53 2.24 10.49
C MET A 44 -0.54 3.24 11.64
N ILE A 45 -0.79 4.52 11.37
CA ILE A 45 -0.88 5.57 12.39
C ILE A 45 -2.02 5.27 13.36
N SER A 46 -3.22 4.96 12.86
CA SER A 46 -4.38 4.65 13.72
C SER A 46 -4.18 3.37 14.52
N GLY A 47 -3.55 2.35 13.94
CA GLY A 47 -3.21 1.10 14.63
C GLY A 47 -2.24 1.31 15.79
N ILE A 48 -1.18 2.10 15.59
CA ILE A 48 -0.28 2.53 16.66
C ILE A 48 -1.06 3.33 17.70
N GLY A 49 -1.93 4.25 17.26
CA GLY A 49 -2.77 5.07 18.13
C GLY A 49 -3.73 4.26 18.99
N HIS A 50 -4.31 3.17 18.48
CA HIS A 50 -5.15 2.25 19.24
C HIS A 50 -4.38 1.55 20.38
N VAL A 51 -3.17 1.09 20.10
CA VAL A 51 -2.35 0.40 21.10
C VAL A 51 -1.77 1.35 22.15
N THR A 52 -1.41 2.58 21.75
CA THR A 52 -0.87 3.61 22.65
C THR A 52 -1.95 4.37 23.41
N GLY A 53 -3.21 4.22 23.02
CA GLY A 53 -4.36 4.95 23.58
C GLY A 53 -4.48 6.39 23.08
N TRP A 54 -3.56 6.86 22.22
CA TRP A 54 -3.58 8.24 21.69
C TRP A 54 -4.84 8.53 20.85
N THR A 55 -5.27 7.57 20.04
CA THR A 55 -6.49 7.71 19.22
C THR A 55 -7.74 7.96 20.07
N TYR A 56 -7.78 7.42 21.28
CA TYR A 56 -8.92 7.57 22.20
C TYR A 56 -9.01 8.95 22.89
N ARG A 57 -7.99 9.78 22.75
CA ARG A 57 -8.03 11.19 23.15
C ARG A 57 -8.81 12.06 22.14
N LEU A 58 -8.87 11.61 20.87
CA LEU A 58 -9.53 12.33 19.79
C LEU A 58 -10.92 11.76 19.47
N PHE A 59 -11.09 10.44 19.58
CA PHE A 59 -12.32 9.74 19.24
C PHE A 59 -12.71 8.77 20.35
N SER A 60 -14.03 8.56 20.52
CA SER A 60 -14.46 7.43 21.37
C SER A 60 -13.95 6.09 20.79
N PRO A 61 -13.69 5.08 21.65
CA PRO A 61 -13.15 3.80 21.18
C PRO A 61 -13.97 3.16 20.07
N VAL A 62 -15.31 3.22 20.14
CA VAL A 62 -16.21 2.68 19.12
C VAL A 62 -16.04 3.39 17.78
N LYS A 63 -15.97 4.72 17.77
CA LYS A 63 -15.77 5.50 16.56
C LYS A 63 -14.38 5.24 15.96
N ALA A 64 -13.34 5.22 16.78
CA ALA A 64 -11.98 4.96 16.35
C ALA A 64 -11.85 3.58 15.66
N TRP A 65 -12.46 2.56 16.22
CA TRP A 65 -12.52 1.21 15.62
C TRP A 65 -13.32 1.18 14.32
N SER A 66 -14.47 1.87 14.27
CA SER A 66 -15.29 1.95 13.05
C SER A 66 -14.54 2.61 11.92
N VAL A 67 -13.82 3.71 12.19
CA VAL A 67 -13.00 4.42 11.19
C VAL A 67 -11.85 3.54 10.70
N HIS A 68 -11.12 2.88 11.61
CA HIS A 68 -10.04 1.95 11.25
C HIS A 68 -10.54 0.83 10.35
N LYS A 69 -11.69 0.22 10.69
CA LYS A 69 -12.32 -0.83 9.89
C LYS A 69 -12.78 -0.32 8.52
N ALA A 70 -13.39 0.85 8.45
CA ALA A 70 -13.81 1.46 7.19
C ALA A 70 -12.61 1.73 6.27
N MET A 71 -11.53 2.32 6.80
CA MET A 71 -10.29 2.53 6.06
C MET A 71 -9.69 1.21 5.53
N ALA A 72 -9.75 0.13 6.33
CA ALA A 72 -9.24 -1.18 5.91
C ALA A 72 -10.05 -1.77 4.76
N ILE A 73 -11.38 -1.66 4.79
CA ILE A 73 -12.25 -2.11 3.70
C ILE A 73 -12.00 -1.27 2.44
N THR A 74 -11.91 0.06 2.58
CA THR A 74 -11.60 0.95 1.46
C THR A 74 -10.22 0.64 0.86
N LEU A 75 -9.22 0.32 1.68
CA LEU A 75 -7.92 -0.14 1.22
C LEU A 75 -8.03 -1.42 0.38
N ALA A 76 -8.80 -2.42 0.84
CA ALA A 76 -8.98 -3.66 0.08
C ALA A 76 -9.61 -3.40 -1.29
N VAL A 77 -10.63 -2.56 -1.36
CA VAL A 77 -11.28 -2.16 -2.62
C VAL A 77 -10.29 -1.39 -3.52
N SER A 78 -9.53 -0.45 -2.95
CA SER A 78 -8.57 0.35 -3.71
C SER A 78 -7.44 -0.52 -4.28
N ILE A 79 -6.93 -1.51 -3.54
CA ILE A 79 -5.94 -2.48 -4.03
C ILE A 79 -6.56 -3.31 -5.17
N ALA A 80 -7.82 -3.77 -5.06
CA ALA A 80 -8.49 -4.50 -6.12
C ALA A 80 -8.60 -3.66 -7.41
N ILE A 81 -9.00 -2.39 -7.29
CA ILE A 81 -9.08 -1.47 -8.43
C ILE A 81 -7.69 -1.26 -9.05
N HIS A 82 -6.65 -1.08 -8.22
CA HIS A 82 -5.28 -0.93 -8.67
C HIS A 82 -4.80 -2.15 -9.47
N MET A 83 -5.01 -3.35 -8.95
CA MET A 83 -4.60 -4.59 -9.61
C MET A 83 -5.41 -4.86 -10.89
N LEU A 84 -6.74 -4.70 -10.85
CA LEU A 84 -7.60 -4.92 -12.01
C LEU A 84 -7.38 -3.86 -13.10
N GLY A 85 -7.07 -2.62 -12.72
CA GLY A 85 -6.73 -1.56 -13.65
C GLY A 85 -5.54 -1.92 -14.56
N LEU A 86 -4.58 -2.68 -14.04
CA LEU A 86 -3.42 -3.15 -14.83
C LEU A 86 -3.83 -4.07 -16.01
N LEU A 87 -4.98 -4.74 -15.95
CA LEU A 87 -5.51 -5.53 -17.08
C LEU A 87 -6.02 -4.65 -18.22
N ALA A 88 -6.50 -3.45 -17.89
CA ALA A 88 -7.04 -2.51 -18.88
C ALA A 88 -5.97 -1.57 -19.45
N ASP A 89 -4.74 -1.61 -18.91
CA ASP A 89 -3.65 -0.75 -19.36
C ASP A 89 -2.92 -1.37 -20.55
N HIS A 90 -3.02 -0.73 -21.70
CA HIS A 90 -2.36 -1.17 -22.93
C HIS A 90 -0.85 -0.82 -22.96
N TYR A 91 -0.39 0.09 -22.11
CA TYR A 91 1.01 0.51 -22.09
C TYR A 91 1.92 -0.49 -21.39
N VAL A 92 1.52 -0.97 -20.20
CA VAL A 92 2.30 -1.95 -19.44
C VAL A 92 1.94 -3.39 -19.83
N ASN A 93 0.72 -3.61 -20.30
CA ASN A 93 0.20 -4.87 -20.83
C ASN A 93 0.44 -6.08 -19.91
N PHE A 94 -0.26 -6.12 -18.77
CA PHE A 94 -0.24 -7.24 -17.84
C PHE A 94 -1.25 -8.31 -18.23
N SER A 95 -0.83 -9.57 -18.20
CA SER A 95 -1.76 -10.71 -18.22
C SER A 95 -2.33 -10.99 -16.82
N LEU A 96 -3.47 -11.68 -16.76
CA LEU A 96 -4.10 -12.10 -15.50
C LEU A 96 -3.11 -12.85 -14.59
N ALA A 97 -2.34 -13.78 -15.15
CA ALA A 97 -1.35 -14.54 -14.40
C ALA A 97 -0.25 -13.64 -13.80
N GLN A 98 0.19 -12.61 -14.52
CA GLN A 98 1.24 -11.69 -14.07
C GLN A 98 0.80 -10.75 -12.95
N ILE A 99 -0.51 -10.52 -12.79
CA ILE A 99 -1.06 -9.71 -11.69
C ILE A 99 -1.12 -10.51 -10.40
N PHE A 100 -1.40 -11.81 -10.51
CA PHE A 100 -1.58 -12.65 -9.32
C PHE A 100 -0.34 -13.48 -8.97
N LEU A 101 0.51 -13.83 -9.93
CA LEU A 101 1.69 -14.63 -9.64
C LEU A 101 2.95 -13.77 -9.62
N PRO A 102 3.66 -13.71 -8.47
CA PRO A 102 4.92 -12.98 -8.40
C PRO A 102 5.97 -13.62 -9.32
N PHE A 103 6.92 -12.80 -9.78
CA PHE A 103 8.06 -13.20 -10.63
C PHE A 103 7.75 -13.56 -12.09
N LEU A 104 6.49 -13.49 -12.55
CA LEU A 104 6.16 -13.71 -13.96
C LEU A 104 6.42 -12.50 -14.87
N LYS A 105 6.52 -11.29 -14.31
CA LYS A 105 6.86 -10.07 -15.07
C LYS A 105 8.02 -9.37 -14.43
N ASN A 106 9.03 -9.08 -15.24
CA ASN A 106 10.20 -8.31 -14.84
C ASN A 106 10.00 -6.85 -15.19
N TYR A 107 10.38 -5.96 -14.27
CA TYR A 107 10.40 -4.52 -14.47
C TYR A 107 11.85 -4.06 -14.41
N SER A 108 12.40 -3.60 -15.54
CA SER A 108 13.84 -3.31 -15.67
C SER A 108 14.25 -1.91 -15.22
N ASN A 109 13.29 -1.00 -14.95
CA ASN A 109 13.55 0.42 -14.73
C ASN A 109 13.75 0.82 -13.25
N GLY A 110 14.07 -0.13 -12.37
CA GLY A 110 14.30 0.15 -10.95
C GLY A 110 15.73 0.56 -10.61
N THR A 111 15.92 0.99 -9.36
CA THR A 111 17.25 1.28 -8.79
C THR A 111 18.13 0.03 -8.76
N SER A 112 19.40 0.18 -9.11
CA SER A 112 20.41 -0.86 -8.87
C SER A 112 21.16 -0.55 -7.57
N LEU A 113 21.33 -1.54 -6.71
CA LEU A 113 22.12 -1.46 -5.48
C LEU A 113 23.09 -2.63 -5.43
N PHE A 114 24.40 -2.37 -5.27
CA PHE A 114 25.44 -3.40 -5.25
C PHE A 114 25.41 -4.36 -6.45
N GLY A 115 25.07 -3.85 -7.65
CA GLY A 115 24.97 -4.66 -8.88
C GLY A 115 23.67 -5.49 -9.02
N LEU A 116 22.78 -5.46 -8.02
CA LEU A 116 21.47 -6.08 -8.07
C LEU A 116 20.43 -5.08 -8.62
N HIS A 117 19.76 -5.45 -9.70
CA HIS A 117 18.64 -4.68 -10.24
C HIS A 117 17.39 -4.88 -9.37
N LEU A 118 17.23 -4.02 -8.35
CA LEU A 118 16.11 -4.09 -7.41
C LEU A 118 14.75 -3.91 -8.08
N GLY A 119 14.70 -3.27 -9.24
CA GLY A 119 13.48 -3.13 -10.05
C GLY A 119 12.82 -4.45 -10.41
N LEU A 120 13.58 -5.54 -10.54
CA LEU A 120 13.05 -6.88 -10.78
C LEU A 120 12.12 -7.38 -9.66
N LEU A 121 12.35 -6.93 -8.44
CA LEU A 121 11.55 -7.30 -7.27
C LEU A 121 10.38 -6.35 -7.00
N ALA A 122 10.25 -5.25 -7.76
CA ALA A 122 9.22 -4.24 -7.52
C ALA A 122 7.80 -4.80 -7.66
N ILE A 123 7.53 -5.54 -8.75
CA ILE A 123 6.22 -6.16 -8.99
C ILE A 123 5.96 -7.31 -8.03
N PRO A 124 6.87 -8.28 -7.82
CA PRO A 124 6.70 -9.29 -6.78
C PRO A 124 6.41 -8.73 -5.39
N ALA A 125 7.10 -7.65 -4.99
CA ALA A 125 6.85 -7.00 -3.70
C ALA A 125 5.43 -6.42 -3.62
N GLY A 126 4.93 -5.79 -4.69
CA GLY A 126 3.55 -5.29 -4.75
C GLY A 126 2.51 -6.40 -4.61
N ILE A 127 2.68 -7.52 -5.32
CA ILE A 127 1.78 -8.67 -5.25
C ILE A 127 1.79 -9.30 -3.85
N LEU A 128 2.96 -9.52 -3.26
CA LEU A 128 3.09 -10.06 -1.90
C LEU A 128 2.52 -9.11 -0.85
N ALA A 129 2.71 -7.80 -1.04
CA ALA A 129 2.09 -6.78 -0.19
C ALA A 129 0.57 -6.81 -0.26
N ALA A 130 -0.01 -6.97 -1.45
CA ALA A 130 -1.46 -7.09 -1.65
C ALA A 130 -2.00 -8.33 -0.93
N TYR A 131 -1.36 -9.49 -1.08
CA TYR A 131 -1.75 -10.71 -0.37
C TYR A 131 -1.66 -10.55 1.15
N GLY A 132 -0.55 -10.00 1.64
CA GLY A 132 -0.41 -9.71 3.07
C GLY A 132 -1.48 -8.75 3.58
N ALA A 133 -1.80 -7.70 2.84
CA ALA A 133 -2.86 -6.76 3.18
C ALA A 133 -4.23 -7.44 3.25
N TYR A 134 -4.59 -8.26 2.25
CA TYR A 134 -5.83 -9.01 2.25
C TYR A 134 -5.91 -10.00 3.42
N VAL A 135 -4.84 -10.72 3.73
CA VAL A 135 -4.80 -11.62 4.89
C VAL A 135 -5.05 -10.86 6.18
N VAL A 136 -4.41 -9.70 6.40
CA VAL A 136 -4.62 -8.86 7.58
C VAL A 136 -6.04 -8.33 7.64
N ILE A 137 -6.57 -7.82 6.53
CA ILE A 137 -7.91 -7.22 6.48
C ILE A 137 -8.97 -8.30 6.72
N PHE A 138 -8.97 -9.39 5.97
CA PHE A 138 -10.00 -10.43 6.10
C PHE A 138 -9.94 -11.16 7.43
N SER A 139 -8.74 -11.42 7.98
CA SER A 139 -8.61 -11.99 9.32
C SER A 139 -9.10 -11.04 10.43
N SER A 140 -9.22 -9.73 10.14
CA SER A 140 -9.69 -8.72 11.10
C SER A 140 -11.18 -8.38 10.95
N LEU A 141 -11.83 -8.85 9.87
CA LEU A 141 -13.28 -8.78 9.73
C LEU A 141 -13.90 -9.91 10.53
N ASP A 142 -14.26 -9.64 11.78
CA ASP A 142 -14.84 -10.65 12.69
C ASP A 142 -16.27 -11.01 12.29
N THR A 143 -16.43 -11.71 11.16
CA THR A 143 -17.74 -12.09 10.61
C THR A 143 -18.36 -13.29 11.31
N VAL A 144 -17.58 -14.09 12.05
CA VAL A 144 -18.04 -15.37 12.63
C VAL A 144 -17.50 -15.60 14.06
N GLY A 145 -17.07 -14.53 14.75
CA GLY A 145 -16.47 -14.66 16.08
C GLY A 145 -15.09 -15.34 16.08
N TRP A 146 -14.42 -15.36 14.90
CA TRP A 146 -13.12 -15.99 14.73
C TRP A 146 -12.03 -15.33 15.58
N ILE A 147 -12.02 -13.98 15.65
CA ILE A 147 -11.06 -13.22 16.45
C ILE A 147 -11.16 -13.58 17.91
N SER A 148 -12.39 -13.71 18.45
CA SER A 148 -12.61 -14.04 19.86
C SER A 148 -12.06 -15.41 20.23
N LYS A 149 -12.13 -16.38 19.29
CA LYS A 149 -11.62 -17.75 19.47
C LYS A 149 -10.10 -17.85 19.25
N HIS A 150 -9.53 -17.03 18.34
CA HIS A 150 -8.14 -17.15 17.90
C HIS A 150 -7.31 -15.88 18.11
N LYS A 151 -7.49 -15.19 19.24
CA LYS A 151 -6.84 -13.90 19.58
C LYS A 151 -5.31 -13.89 19.38
N ARG A 152 -4.64 -15.01 19.67
CA ARG A 152 -3.18 -15.11 19.51
C ARG A 152 -2.79 -15.13 18.02
N LEU A 153 -3.49 -15.92 17.22
CA LEU A 153 -3.26 -16.01 15.78
C LEU A 153 -3.59 -14.69 15.10
N TRP A 154 -4.70 -14.06 15.43
CA TRP A 154 -5.05 -12.72 14.92
C TRP A 154 -3.98 -11.67 15.23
N LYS A 155 -3.38 -11.67 16.43
CA LYS A 155 -2.28 -10.74 16.72
C LYS A 155 -1.07 -10.97 15.81
N TRP A 156 -0.72 -12.22 15.53
CA TRP A 156 0.39 -12.54 14.63
C TRP A 156 0.09 -12.16 13.19
N THR A 157 -1.11 -12.44 12.68
CA THR A 157 -1.50 -12.00 11.33
C THR A 157 -1.49 -10.48 11.23
N HIS A 158 -1.92 -9.77 12.28
CA HIS A 158 -1.93 -8.32 12.30
C HIS A 158 -0.51 -7.71 12.29
N VAL A 159 0.48 -8.40 12.87
CA VAL A 159 1.90 -8.00 12.80
C VAL A 159 2.44 -8.04 11.36
N ILE A 160 1.87 -8.86 10.48
CA ILE A 160 2.23 -8.91 9.05
C ILE A 160 2.05 -7.52 8.39
N SER A 161 1.16 -6.66 8.91
CA SER A 161 0.97 -5.30 8.39
C SER A 161 2.26 -4.47 8.33
N TYR A 162 3.23 -4.72 9.22
CA TYR A 162 4.53 -4.05 9.17
C TYR A 162 5.37 -4.51 7.97
N ALA A 163 5.36 -5.81 7.68
CA ALA A 163 6.03 -6.35 6.49
C ALA A 163 5.34 -5.85 5.21
N VAL A 164 4.01 -5.79 5.20
CA VAL A 164 3.24 -5.20 4.10
C VAL A 164 3.68 -3.76 3.83
N MET A 165 3.84 -2.94 4.87
CA MET A 165 4.29 -1.54 4.72
C MET A 165 5.69 -1.47 4.09
N VAL A 166 6.64 -2.31 4.51
CA VAL A 166 7.99 -2.38 3.93
C VAL A 166 7.92 -2.74 2.44
N LEU A 167 7.15 -3.78 2.09
CA LEU A 167 6.97 -4.24 0.72
C LEU A 167 6.32 -3.16 -0.17
N VAL A 168 5.30 -2.43 0.36
CA VAL A 168 4.65 -1.35 -0.37
C VAL A 168 5.61 -0.20 -0.62
N VAL A 169 6.38 0.23 0.39
CA VAL A 169 7.37 1.31 0.20
C VAL A 169 8.41 0.90 -0.84
N PHE A 170 8.91 -0.34 -0.78
CA PHE A 170 9.83 -0.88 -1.76
C PHE A 170 9.22 -0.90 -3.18
N HIS A 171 7.96 -1.39 -3.32
CA HIS A 171 7.23 -1.40 -4.57
C HIS A 171 7.07 0.01 -5.15
N VAL A 172 6.62 0.97 -4.34
CA VAL A 172 6.37 2.36 -4.75
C VAL A 172 7.65 3.07 -5.17
N LEU A 173 8.76 2.88 -4.45
CA LEU A 173 10.05 3.49 -4.79
C LEU A 173 10.62 2.99 -6.12
N ASN A 174 10.31 1.77 -6.53
CA ASN A 174 10.87 1.14 -7.73
C ASN A 174 9.91 1.13 -8.93
N SER A 175 8.59 1.24 -8.73
CA SER A 175 7.59 1.23 -9.81
C SER A 175 6.73 2.50 -9.87
N GLY A 176 6.67 3.29 -8.79
CA GLY A 176 5.86 4.50 -8.73
C GLY A 176 6.44 5.65 -9.54
N THR A 177 5.72 6.09 -10.55
CA THR A 177 6.15 7.21 -11.42
C THR A 177 6.22 8.55 -10.66
N ASP A 178 5.31 8.77 -9.70
CA ASP A 178 5.25 9.99 -8.88
C ASP A 178 6.46 10.14 -7.95
N PHE A 179 7.04 9.03 -7.52
CA PHE A 179 8.17 8.99 -6.57
C PHE A 179 9.54 8.98 -7.25
N LYS A 180 9.60 9.22 -8.56
CA LYS A 180 10.85 9.54 -9.26
C LYS A 180 11.33 10.94 -8.92
N GLU A 181 10.41 11.87 -8.67
CA GLU A 181 10.71 13.23 -8.23
C GLU A 181 11.22 13.24 -6.79
N SER A 182 12.32 13.97 -6.56
CA SER A 182 13.02 13.99 -5.28
C SER A 182 12.14 14.44 -4.11
N PHE A 183 11.22 15.37 -4.33
CA PHE A 183 10.33 15.90 -3.29
C PHE A 183 9.35 14.83 -2.76
N TRP A 184 8.61 14.14 -3.64
CA TRP A 184 7.66 13.10 -3.23
C TRP A 184 8.36 11.88 -2.64
N ARG A 185 9.52 11.53 -3.21
CA ARG A 185 10.38 10.48 -2.67
C ARG A 185 10.84 10.79 -1.26
N LEU A 186 11.25 12.03 -0.98
CA LEU A 186 11.66 12.46 0.36
C LEU A 186 10.49 12.37 1.34
N ILE A 187 9.29 12.85 0.98
CA ILE A 187 8.08 12.75 1.82
C ILE A 187 7.80 11.29 2.18
N LEU A 188 7.82 10.39 1.20
CA LEU A 188 7.58 8.97 1.43
C LEU A 188 8.61 8.37 2.39
N LEU A 189 9.90 8.65 2.19
CA LEU A 189 10.99 8.13 3.03
C LEU A 189 10.90 8.69 4.46
N VAL A 190 10.65 9.99 4.62
CA VAL A 190 10.48 10.60 5.95
C VAL A 190 9.27 9.99 6.66
N THR A 191 8.14 9.85 5.99
CA THR A 191 6.94 9.20 6.55
C THR A 191 7.25 7.77 6.99
N PHE A 192 7.96 7.01 6.17
CA PHE A 192 8.35 5.63 6.49
C PHE A 192 9.29 5.56 7.70
N ILE A 193 10.31 6.43 7.76
CA ILE A 193 11.22 6.52 8.91
C ILE A 193 10.45 6.85 10.20
N VAL A 194 9.54 7.82 10.15
CA VAL A 194 8.71 8.19 11.31
C VAL A 194 7.87 7.00 11.78
N LEU A 195 7.27 6.24 10.85
CA LEU A 195 6.51 5.03 11.20
C LEU A 195 7.41 3.95 11.82
N ILE A 196 8.60 3.72 11.29
CA ILE A 196 9.57 2.77 11.88
C ILE A 196 9.92 3.19 13.31
N ILE A 197 10.24 4.46 13.53
CA ILE A 197 10.56 4.98 14.86
C ILE A 197 9.37 4.79 15.81
N ALA A 198 8.15 5.09 15.38
CA ALA A 198 6.95 4.92 16.18
C ALA A 198 6.73 3.45 16.58
N VAL A 199 6.95 2.52 15.65
CA VAL A 199 6.88 1.07 15.93
C VAL A 199 7.99 0.64 16.89
N ALA A 200 9.23 1.10 16.68
CA ALA A 200 10.36 0.79 17.56
C ALA A 200 10.12 1.28 18.99
N VAL A 201 9.68 2.53 19.15
CA VAL A 201 9.33 3.10 20.47
C VAL A 201 8.21 2.30 21.15
N ARG A 202 7.21 1.85 20.39
CA ARG A 202 6.15 0.98 20.89
C ARG A 202 6.71 -0.33 21.42
N ILE A 203 7.55 -1.02 20.65
CA ILE A 203 8.15 -2.31 21.06
C ILE A 203 9.01 -2.14 22.31
N LEU A 204 9.84 -1.11 22.37
CA LEU A 204 10.68 -0.80 23.52
C LEU A 204 9.84 -0.55 24.78
N ARG A 205 8.79 0.26 24.69
CA ARG A 205 7.89 0.49 25.82
C ARG A 205 7.24 -0.83 26.33
N MET A 206 6.77 -1.68 25.43
CA MET A 206 6.17 -2.97 25.82
C MET A 206 7.17 -3.87 26.54
N SER A 207 8.43 -3.93 26.11
CA SER A 207 9.48 -4.74 26.73
C SER A 207 9.83 -4.24 28.14
N LEU A 208 9.95 -2.92 28.32
CA LEU A 208 10.26 -2.29 29.61
C LEU A 208 9.14 -2.52 30.65
N PHE A 209 7.85 -2.41 30.26
CA PHE A 209 6.73 -2.67 31.15
C PHE A 209 6.60 -4.16 31.52
N SER A 210 6.89 -5.06 30.58
CA SER A 210 6.90 -6.51 30.83
C SER A 210 8.01 -6.91 31.84
N GLY A 211 9.18 -6.28 31.79
CA GLY A 211 10.28 -6.49 32.72
C GLY A 211 9.93 -6.07 34.15
N LYS A 212 9.31 -4.89 34.32
CA LYS A 212 8.89 -4.40 35.65
C LYS A 212 7.85 -5.30 36.33
N ASN A 213 6.88 -5.83 35.59
CA ASN A 213 5.86 -6.73 36.15
C ASN A 213 6.43 -8.10 36.56
N LYS A 214 7.50 -8.57 35.92
CA LYS A 214 8.18 -9.80 36.33
C LYS A 214 9.04 -9.60 37.59
N ALA A 215 9.66 -8.43 37.73
CA ALA A 215 10.44 -8.08 38.92
C ALA A 215 9.54 -7.96 40.20
N ASN A 216 8.40 -7.27 40.05
CA ASN A 216 7.45 -7.14 41.16
C ASN A 216 6.70 -8.44 41.59
N LYS A 217 6.74 -9.49 40.78
CA LYS A 217 6.18 -10.81 41.14
C LYS A 217 7.18 -11.73 41.85
N LYS A 218 8.46 -11.35 41.91
CA LYS A 218 9.52 -12.14 42.58
C LYS A 218 9.87 -11.63 43.95
N ASN A 219 9.35 -10.47 44.36
CA ASN A 219 9.37 -9.88 45.68
C ASN A 219 8.00 -10.06 46.34
#